data_0f27dd21d9f04d02b8272266c0585faf
#
_entry.id   0f27dd21d9f04d02b8272266c0585faf
#
_cell.length_a   1.000
_cell.length_b   1.000
_cell.length_c   1.000
_cell.angle_alpha   90.00
_cell.angle_beta   90.00
_cell.angle_gamma   90.00
#
_symmetry.space_group_name_H-M   'P 1'
#
loop_
_entity.id
_entity.type
_entity.pdbx_description
1 polymer ?
#
loop_
_entity_poly.entity_id
_entity_poly.type
_entity_poly.pdbx_seq_one_letter_code
_entity_poly.pdbx_strand_id
1 'polypeptide(L)'
;MATSKRSSFGGRPFKPTRQQLIDAAGKTVPDVIAPNLRVLFCGINPGLYTAAVGHHFARPGNRFWPALFQSGFTRRQLSPFDERELLESGIGISNVVPHATASASELTREDFIAGGRTLAAKIKRYRPRIVAILGFGAYRSAFNKPKAVVGDQCEPIHDARVWVLPNPSGLNANYQLPELVKLFRELRTEVDKTQR
;
A
#
# COMPACT_ATOMS: atom_id res chain seq x y z
N MET A 1 -33.86 -12.93 -15.06
CA MET A 1 -32.99 -13.72 -14.14
C MET A 1 -31.71 -14.07 -14.90
N ALA A 2 -30.65 -13.33 -14.71
CA ALA A 2 -29.35 -13.58 -15.36
C ALA A 2 -28.37 -14.04 -14.26
N THR A 3 -28.10 -15.34 -14.24
CA THR A 3 -27.13 -15.96 -13.34
C THR A 3 -25.72 -15.60 -13.77
N SER A 4 -25.05 -14.74 -12.99
CA SER A 4 -23.64 -14.43 -13.11
C SER A 4 -22.82 -15.69 -12.86
N LYS A 5 -22.23 -16.25 -13.91
CA LYS A 5 -21.22 -17.32 -13.81
C LYS A 5 -19.98 -16.79 -13.10
N ARG A 6 -19.79 -17.18 -11.84
CA ARG A 6 -18.50 -17.09 -11.17
C ARG A 6 -17.53 -17.99 -11.95
N SER A 7 -16.61 -17.40 -12.68
CA SER A 7 -15.49 -18.13 -13.30
C SER A 7 -14.51 -18.51 -12.19
N SER A 8 -14.59 -19.73 -11.70
CA SER A 8 -13.54 -20.36 -10.89
C SER A 8 -12.39 -20.71 -11.82
N PHE A 9 -11.44 -19.80 -11.98
CA PHE A 9 -10.16 -20.16 -12.56
C PHE A 9 -9.37 -20.94 -11.52
N GLY A 10 -9.46 -22.27 -11.59
CA GLY A 10 -8.54 -23.21 -10.93
C GLY A 10 -7.15 -23.17 -11.59
N GLY A 11 -6.52 -22.02 -11.64
CA GLY A 11 -5.18 -21.84 -12.17
C GLY A 11 -4.17 -21.66 -11.04
N ARG A 12 -3.00 -22.29 -11.16
CA ARG A 12 -1.85 -21.98 -10.30
C ARG A 12 -1.67 -20.45 -10.25
N PRO A 13 -1.29 -19.86 -9.08
CA PRO A 13 -1.09 -18.43 -8.99
C PRO A 13 -0.12 -17.97 -10.08
N PHE A 14 -0.49 -16.93 -10.82
CA PHE A 14 0.31 -16.37 -11.90
C PHE A 14 1.73 -16.07 -11.38
N LYS A 15 2.72 -16.71 -11.97
CA LYS A 15 4.14 -16.51 -11.65
C LYS A 15 4.83 -15.88 -12.87
N PRO A 16 5.25 -14.61 -12.80
CA PRO A 16 5.93 -13.95 -13.90
C PRO A 16 7.21 -14.69 -14.30
N THR A 17 7.46 -14.77 -15.60
CA THR A 17 8.75 -15.23 -16.15
C THR A 17 9.84 -14.19 -15.87
N ARG A 18 11.13 -14.59 -16.03
CA ARG A 18 12.24 -13.65 -15.90
C ARG A 18 12.12 -12.47 -16.85
N GLN A 19 11.70 -12.71 -18.09
CA GLN A 19 11.52 -11.63 -19.08
C GLN A 19 10.42 -10.67 -18.66
N GLN A 20 9.26 -11.18 -18.21
CA GLN A 20 8.17 -10.34 -17.70
C GLN A 20 8.58 -9.47 -16.49
N LEU A 21 9.48 -9.97 -15.64
CA LEU A 21 10.03 -9.17 -14.55
C LEU A 21 10.93 -8.04 -15.06
N ILE A 22 11.79 -8.32 -16.06
CA ILE A 22 12.64 -7.29 -16.68
C ILE A 22 11.77 -6.22 -17.36
N ASP A 23 10.78 -6.66 -18.14
CA ASP A 23 9.86 -5.76 -18.86
C ASP A 23 8.93 -4.95 -17.94
N ALA A 24 8.88 -5.30 -16.66
CA ALA A 24 8.09 -4.58 -15.67
C ALA A 24 8.80 -3.33 -15.09
N ALA A 25 10.09 -3.15 -15.35
CA ALA A 25 10.82 -1.97 -14.91
C ALA A 25 10.17 -0.69 -15.46
N GLY A 26 10.01 0.31 -14.62
CA GLY A 26 9.36 1.57 -14.96
C GLY A 26 7.82 1.53 -15.08
N LYS A 27 7.21 0.34 -15.13
CA LYS A 27 5.74 0.23 -15.18
C LYS A 27 5.09 0.69 -13.87
N THR A 28 3.83 1.09 -13.99
CA THR A 28 2.99 1.48 -12.86
C THR A 28 1.94 0.41 -12.57
N VAL A 29 1.41 0.42 -11.34
CA VAL A 29 0.22 -0.36 -10.96
C VAL A 29 -0.90 0.63 -10.68
N PRO A 30 -2.10 0.43 -11.25
CA PRO A 30 -3.23 1.31 -11.01
C PRO A 30 -3.59 1.39 -9.53
N ASP A 31 -3.84 2.61 -9.02
CA ASP A 31 -4.28 2.77 -7.64
C ASP A 31 -5.65 2.09 -7.41
N VAL A 32 -5.81 1.53 -6.22
CA VAL A 32 -7.12 1.14 -5.67
C VAL A 32 -7.60 2.29 -4.80
N ILE A 33 -8.32 3.24 -5.39
CA ILE A 33 -8.65 4.50 -4.73
C ILE A 33 -10.07 4.97 -5.05
N ALA A 34 -10.75 5.54 -4.06
CA ALA A 34 -12.08 6.14 -4.17
C ALA A 34 -12.15 7.41 -3.28
N PRO A 35 -13.12 8.29 -3.49
CA PRO A 35 -13.32 9.43 -2.60
C PRO A 35 -13.65 9.01 -1.16
N ASN A 36 -13.21 9.82 -0.19
CA ASN A 36 -13.56 9.73 1.23
C ASN A 36 -13.24 8.36 1.89
N LEU A 37 -12.14 7.73 1.48
CA LEU A 37 -11.67 6.51 2.13
C LEU A 37 -11.42 6.73 3.62
N ARG A 38 -11.65 5.72 4.43
CA ARG A 38 -11.28 5.68 5.85
C ARG A 38 -9.76 5.71 6.00
N VAL A 39 -9.08 4.91 5.16
CA VAL A 39 -7.62 4.85 5.10
C VAL A 39 -7.13 4.56 3.68
N LEU A 40 -6.07 5.26 3.28
CA LEU A 40 -5.31 5.00 2.06
C LEU A 40 -3.93 4.48 2.45
N PHE A 41 -3.66 3.21 2.19
CA PHE A 41 -2.32 2.63 2.37
C PHE A 41 -1.44 2.98 1.18
N CYS A 42 -0.24 3.49 1.44
CA CYS A 42 0.72 3.88 0.41
C CYS A 42 2.02 3.09 0.57
N GLY A 43 2.29 2.17 -0.36
CA GLY A 43 3.59 1.52 -0.47
C GLY A 43 4.69 2.49 -0.87
N ILE A 44 5.95 2.06 -0.85
CA ILE A 44 7.09 2.85 -1.33
C ILE A 44 6.94 3.03 -2.84
N ASN A 45 7.05 1.92 -3.57
CA ASN A 45 6.83 1.81 -5.00
C ASN A 45 6.49 0.36 -5.36
N PRO A 46 5.97 0.07 -6.56
CA PRO A 46 5.84 -1.30 -7.03
C PRO A 46 7.22 -1.94 -7.19
N GLY A 47 7.41 -3.17 -6.68
CA GLY A 47 8.53 -4.00 -7.10
C GLY A 47 8.24 -4.63 -8.47
N LEU A 48 9.25 -5.12 -9.18
CA LEU A 48 9.08 -5.72 -10.53
C LEU A 48 8.03 -6.82 -10.56
N TYR A 49 7.99 -7.69 -9.53
CA TYR A 49 6.98 -8.74 -9.43
C TYR A 49 5.55 -8.17 -9.35
N THR A 50 5.35 -7.19 -8.51
CA THR A 50 4.09 -6.47 -8.32
C THR A 50 3.62 -5.82 -9.62
N ALA A 51 4.54 -5.16 -10.33
CA ALA A 51 4.24 -4.50 -11.60
C ALA A 51 3.99 -5.51 -12.75
N ALA A 52 4.69 -6.65 -12.76
CA ALA A 52 4.48 -7.72 -13.74
C ALA A 52 3.12 -8.41 -13.54
N VAL A 53 2.67 -8.55 -12.29
CA VAL A 53 1.35 -9.12 -11.93
C VAL A 53 0.24 -8.10 -12.13
N GLY A 54 0.52 -6.80 -11.93
CA GLY A 54 -0.45 -5.71 -12.04
C GLY A 54 -1.32 -5.50 -10.80
N HIS A 55 -0.95 -6.10 -9.66
CA HIS A 55 -1.70 -6.01 -8.39
C HIS A 55 -0.78 -5.65 -7.23
N HIS A 56 -1.26 -4.82 -6.31
CA HIS A 56 -0.48 -4.31 -5.18
C HIS A 56 -0.02 -5.42 -4.22
N PHE A 57 1.22 -5.29 -3.73
CA PHE A 57 1.83 -6.21 -2.76
C PHE A 57 1.81 -7.69 -3.19
N ALA A 58 1.85 -7.96 -4.51
CA ALA A 58 1.69 -9.30 -5.09
C ALA A 58 2.91 -10.21 -4.93
N ARG A 59 4.09 -9.68 -4.56
CA ARG A 59 5.29 -10.50 -4.40
C ARG A 59 5.07 -11.56 -3.32
N PRO A 60 5.34 -12.86 -3.60
CA PRO A 60 5.30 -13.90 -2.58
C PRO A 60 6.14 -13.53 -1.35
N GLY A 61 5.62 -13.78 -0.15
CA GLY A 61 6.24 -13.41 1.11
C GLY A 61 6.01 -11.94 1.53
N ASN A 62 5.27 -11.13 0.75
CA ASN A 62 4.84 -9.81 1.22
C ASN A 62 3.83 -9.99 2.36
N ARG A 63 4.03 -9.23 3.43
CA ARG A 63 3.25 -9.36 4.70
C ARG A 63 2.05 -8.42 4.76
N PHE A 64 1.81 -7.59 3.75
CA PHE A 64 0.70 -6.63 3.75
C PHE A 64 -0.66 -7.32 3.94
N TRP A 65 -0.97 -8.29 3.09
CA TRP A 65 -2.26 -8.97 3.11
C TRP A 65 -2.51 -9.77 4.41
N PRO A 66 -1.55 -10.56 4.92
CA PRO A 66 -1.68 -11.20 6.23
C PRO A 66 -1.80 -10.18 7.38
N ALA A 67 -1.01 -9.10 7.37
CA ALA A 67 -1.07 -8.08 8.42
C ALA A 67 -2.42 -7.36 8.42
N LEU A 68 -2.96 -7.02 7.25
CA LEU A 68 -4.26 -6.38 7.09
C LEU A 68 -5.39 -7.25 7.67
N PHE A 69 -5.38 -8.56 7.38
CA PHE A 69 -6.37 -9.49 7.91
C PHE A 69 -6.22 -9.72 9.42
N GLN A 70 -5.01 -10.08 9.89
CA GLN A 70 -4.79 -10.41 11.30
C GLN A 70 -4.95 -9.20 12.23
N SER A 71 -4.80 -7.99 11.72
CA SER A 71 -5.14 -6.76 12.46
C SER A 71 -6.63 -6.44 12.46
N GLY A 72 -7.43 -7.13 11.65
CA GLY A 72 -8.89 -7.04 11.59
C GLY A 72 -9.42 -5.93 10.67
N PHE A 73 -8.63 -5.41 9.75
CA PHE A 73 -9.11 -4.50 8.70
C PHE A 73 -10.06 -5.17 7.72
N THR A 74 -9.89 -6.48 7.48
CA THR A 74 -10.74 -7.27 6.59
C THR A 74 -11.32 -8.47 7.33
N ARG A 75 -12.52 -8.91 6.90
CA ARG A 75 -13.22 -10.07 7.50
C ARG A 75 -12.61 -11.41 7.11
N ARG A 76 -11.92 -11.47 5.99
CA ARG A 76 -11.19 -12.63 5.49
C ARG A 76 -9.82 -12.19 4.99
N GLN A 77 -8.89 -13.12 4.88
CA GLN A 77 -7.64 -12.84 4.22
C GLN A 77 -7.86 -12.68 2.72
N LEU A 78 -7.59 -11.48 2.23
CA LEU A 78 -7.62 -11.17 0.81
C LEU A 78 -6.27 -11.55 0.18
N SER A 79 -6.30 -11.75 -1.13
CA SER A 79 -5.12 -11.86 -1.99
C SER A 79 -4.93 -10.55 -2.78
N PRO A 80 -3.78 -10.36 -3.43
CA PRO A 80 -3.60 -9.22 -4.34
C PRO A 80 -4.67 -9.10 -5.41
N PHE A 81 -5.23 -10.21 -5.87
CA PHE A 81 -6.27 -10.25 -6.90
C PHE A 81 -7.64 -9.79 -6.41
N ASP A 82 -7.83 -9.75 -5.09
CA ASP A 82 -9.05 -9.27 -4.43
C ASP A 82 -8.95 -7.79 -4.03
N GLU A 83 -7.90 -7.07 -4.42
CA GLU A 83 -7.57 -5.73 -3.91
C GLU A 83 -8.71 -4.70 -4.04
N ARG A 84 -9.58 -4.84 -5.06
CA ARG A 84 -10.71 -3.94 -5.26
C ARG A 84 -11.82 -4.10 -4.21
N GLU A 85 -11.94 -5.26 -3.56
CA GLU A 85 -12.89 -5.47 -2.47
C GLU A 85 -12.61 -4.56 -1.26
N LEU A 86 -11.38 -4.06 -1.13
CA LEU A 86 -11.00 -3.12 -0.07
C LEU A 86 -11.83 -1.84 -0.10
N LEU A 87 -12.23 -1.38 -1.28
CA LEU A 87 -13.02 -0.15 -1.45
C LEU A 87 -14.38 -0.24 -0.73
N GLU A 88 -14.99 -1.42 -0.66
CA GLU A 88 -16.25 -1.67 0.06
C GLU A 88 -16.09 -1.43 1.57
N SER A 89 -14.87 -1.59 2.08
CA SER A 89 -14.51 -1.32 3.47
C SER A 89 -13.92 0.08 3.69
N GLY A 90 -13.95 0.94 2.67
CA GLY A 90 -13.36 2.28 2.73
C GLY A 90 -11.83 2.27 2.83
N ILE A 91 -11.19 1.23 2.31
CA ILE A 91 -9.74 1.06 2.31
C ILE A 91 -9.23 1.19 0.88
N GLY A 92 -8.15 1.93 0.68
CA GLY A 92 -7.48 2.04 -0.62
C GLY A 92 -6.01 1.70 -0.56
N ILE A 93 -5.41 1.55 -1.75
CA ILE A 93 -3.98 1.32 -1.92
C ILE A 93 -3.42 2.22 -3.02
N SER A 94 -2.26 2.82 -2.76
CA SER A 94 -1.45 3.58 -3.71
C SER A 94 0.04 3.35 -3.41
N ASN A 95 0.91 4.10 -4.09
CA ASN A 95 2.34 4.14 -3.81
C ASN A 95 2.82 5.60 -3.73
N VAL A 96 3.89 5.84 -2.97
CA VAL A 96 4.58 7.13 -2.93
C VAL A 96 5.20 7.40 -4.30
N VAL A 97 6.01 6.46 -4.80
CA VAL A 97 6.61 6.53 -6.14
C VAL A 97 5.84 5.56 -7.06
N PRO A 98 5.32 6.02 -8.21
CA PRO A 98 4.41 5.22 -9.02
C PRO A 98 5.09 4.15 -9.88
N HIS A 99 6.38 4.31 -10.23
CA HIS A 99 7.07 3.40 -11.13
C HIS A 99 7.80 2.26 -10.42
N ALA A 100 7.89 1.13 -11.11
CA ALA A 100 8.49 -0.08 -10.58
C ALA A 100 10.02 -0.10 -10.74
N THR A 101 10.69 -0.58 -9.67
CA THR A 101 12.14 -0.85 -9.64
C THR A 101 12.40 -2.25 -9.08
N ALA A 102 13.60 -2.78 -9.27
CA ALA A 102 13.97 -4.06 -8.70
C ALA A 102 14.11 -3.97 -7.17
N SER A 103 14.60 -2.83 -6.69
CA SER A 103 14.73 -2.51 -5.26
C SER A 103 14.34 -1.05 -5.01
N ALA A 104 13.74 -0.77 -3.87
CA ALA A 104 13.47 0.60 -3.44
C ALA A 104 14.76 1.45 -3.26
N SER A 105 15.91 0.82 -3.13
CA SER A 105 17.22 1.50 -3.08
C SER A 105 17.67 2.11 -4.41
N GLU A 106 17.03 1.75 -5.52
CA GLU A 106 17.28 2.36 -6.84
C GLU A 106 16.56 3.70 -7.00
N LEU A 107 15.60 4.02 -6.12
CA LEU A 107 14.88 5.28 -6.16
C LEU A 107 15.78 6.43 -5.71
N THR A 108 15.77 7.49 -6.48
CA THR A 108 16.50 8.72 -6.20
C THR A 108 15.73 9.62 -5.22
N ARG A 109 16.38 10.61 -4.69
CA ARG A 109 15.74 11.64 -3.87
C ARG A 109 14.67 12.40 -4.67
N GLU A 110 14.95 12.64 -5.94
CA GLU A 110 14.07 13.33 -6.89
C GLU A 110 12.80 12.52 -7.14
N ASP A 111 12.90 11.18 -7.25
CA ASP A 111 11.74 10.28 -7.35
C ASP A 111 10.82 10.42 -6.14
N PHE A 112 11.39 10.44 -4.93
CA PHE A 112 10.61 10.62 -3.70
C PHE A 112 9.95 12.00 -3.63
N ILE A 113 10.64 13.07 -4.00
CA ILE A 113 10.09 14.43 -3.99
C ILE A 113 8.94 14.55 -5.00
N ALA A 114 9.13 14.07 -6.23
CA ALA A 114 8.11 14.07 -7.26
C ALA A 114 6.91 13.18 -6.87
N GLY A 115 7.19 12.00 -6.34
CA GLY A 115 6.19 11.07 -5.83
C GLY A 115 5.38 11.66 -4.68
N GLY A 116 6.03 12.33 -3.73
CA GLY A 116 5.38 13.02 -2.63
C GLY A 116 4.40 14.10 -3.08
N ARG A 117 4.78 14.90 -4.10
CA ARG A 117 3.89 15.91 -4.71
C ARG A 117 2.67 15.25 -5.38
N THR A 118 2.90 14.17 -6.13
CA THR A 118 1.83 13.41 -6.79
C THR A 118 0.89 12.78 -5.75
N LEU A 119 1.41 12.20 -4.68
CA LEU A 119 0.61 11.63 -3.61
C LEU A 119 -0.20 12.72 -2.88
N ALA A 120 0.40 13.87 -2.58
CA ALA A 120 -0.31 15.00 -1.99
C ALA A 120 -1.49 15.47 -2.86
N ALA A 121 -1.31 15.54 -4.19
CA ALA A 121 -2.38 15.87 -5.11
C ALA A 121 -3.52 14.82 -5.10
N LYS A 122 -3.19 13.53 -5.02
CA LYS A 122 -4.18 12.45 -4.85
C LYS A 122 -4.95 12.60 -3.52
N ILE A 123 -4.24 12.86 -2.41
CA ILE A 123 -4.85 13.08 -1.10
C ILE A 123 -5.83 14.25 -1.15
N LYS A 124 -5.44 15.38 -1.74
CA LYS A 124 -6.31 16.54 -1.93
C LYS A 124 -7.58 16.20 -2.73
N ARG A 125 -7.42 15.42 -3.80
CA ARG A 125 -8.53 15.04 -4.69
C ARG A 125 -9.49 14.06 -4.04
N TYR A 126 -8.98 13.00 -3.41
CA TYR A 126 -9.78 11.87 -2.92
C TYR A 126 -10.16 11.97 -1.45
N ARG A 127 -9.53 12.87 -0.69
CA ARG A 127 -9.83 13.18 0.71
C ARG A 127 -9.93 11.95 1.62
N PRO A 128 -8.94 11.04 1.64
CA PRO A 128 -8.93 9.97 2.64
C PRO A 128 -8.82 10.59 4.03
N ARG A 129 -9.44 9.97 5.05
CA ARG A 129 -9.33 10.47 6.44
C ARG A 129 -7.94 10.26 7.01
N ILE A 130 -7.35 9.11 6.73
CA ILE A 130 -5.99 8.75 7.14
C ILE A 130 -5.21 8.28 5.92
N VAL A 131 -3.95 8.69 5.83
CA VAL A 131 -2.97 8.15 4.88
C VAL A 131 -1.93 7.36 5.65
N ALA A 132 -1.84 6.07 5.39
CA ALA A 132 -0.89 5.16 6.03
C ALA A 132 0.29 4.87 5.09
N ILE A 133 1.45 5.48 5.34
CA ILE A 133 2.64 5.31 4.51
C ILE A 133 3.47 4.14 5.02
N LEU A 134 3.68 3.13 4.16
CA LEU A 134 4.35 1.88 4.48
C LEU A 134 5.85 1.96 4.17
N GLY A 135 6.58 2.67 5.02
CA GLY A 135 8.02 2.87 4.91
C GLY A 135 8.43 4.27 5.39
N PHE A 136 8.96 4.34 6.61
CA PHE A 136 9.36 5.64 7.19
C PHE A 136 10.46 6.34 6.40
N GLY A 137 11.38 5.61 5.75
CA GLY A 137 12.38 6.20 4.85
C GLY A 137 11.74 6.91 3.65
N ALA A 138 10.73 6.30 3.03
CA ALA A 138 9.99 6.91 1.93
C ALA A 138 9.25 8.17 2.38
N TYR A 139 8.58 8.13 3.53
CA TYR A 139 7.93 9.32 4.09
C TYR A 139 8.92 10.45 4.37
N ARG A 140 10.04 10.13 5.02
CA ARG A 140 11.09 11.11 5.31
C ARG A 140 11.60 11.82 4.06
N SER A 141 11.87 11.07 2.99
CA SER A 141 12.39 11.60 1.73
C SER A 141 11.32 12.37 0.95
N ALA A 142 10.11 11.83 0.83
CA ALA A 142 9.05 12.41 0.02
C ALA A 142 8.49 13.72 0.60
N PHE A 143 8.45 13.85 1.92
CA PHE A 143 7.82 14.97 2.61
C PHE A 143 8.79 15.81 3.46
N ASN A 144 10.11 15.57 3.33
CA ASN A 144 11.16 16.27 4.07
C ASN A 144 10.95 16.24 5.59
N LYS A 145 10.63 15.05 6.13
CA LYS A 145 10.38 14.82 7.56
C LYS A 145 11.45 13.90 8.18
N PRO A 146 12.71 14.36 8.32
CA PRO A 146 13.83 13.48 8.70
C PRO A 146 13.67 12.81 10.07
N LYS A 147 12.90 13.43 10.98
CA LYS A 147 12.64 12.93 12.33
C LYS A 147 11.40 12.04 12.45
N ALA A 148 10.71 11.75 11.34
CA ALA A 148 9.50 10.91 11.38
C ALA A 148 9.79 9.53 11.96
N VAL A 149 8.87 9.04 12.79
CA VAL A 149 8.91 7.73 13.45
C VAL A 149 7.66 6.92 13.07
N VAL A 150 7.60 5.67 13.48
CA VAL A 150 6.42 4.82 13.32
C VAL A 150 5.26 5.40 14.15
N GLY A 151 4.04 5.34 13.61
CA GLY A 151 2.82 5.82 14.26
C GLY A 151 2.27 7.12 13.66
N ASP A 152 1.46 7.82 14.45
CA ASP A 152 0.82 9.09 14.07
C ASP A 152 1.88 10.19 13.86
N GLN A 153 1.68 10.96 12.81
CA GLN A 153 2.51 12.13 12.54
C GLN A 153 1.68 13.39 12.85
N CYS A 154 2.24 14.29 13.64
CA CYS A 154 1.52 15.48 14.09
C CYS A 154 1.03 16.40 12.95
N GLU A 155 1.68 16.35 11.80
CA GLU A 155 1.37 17.20 10.66
C GLU A 155 0.56 16.45 9.62
N PRO A 156 -0.65 16.91 9.26
CA PRO A 156 -1.46 16.31 8.21
C PRO A 156 -0.89 16.64 6.82
N ILE A 157 -1.27 15.84 5.82
CA ILE A 157 -1.13 16.19 4.41
C ILE A 157 -2.51 16.64 3.92
N HIS A 158 -2.68 17.93 3.64
CA HIS A 158 -3.99 18.58 3.51
C HIS A 158 -4.84 18.26 4.76
N ASP A 159 -6.02 17.68 4.59
CA ASP A 159 -6.93 17.34 5.70
C ASP A 159 -6.75 15.90 6.21
N ALA A 160 -5.86 15.11 5.61
CA ALA A 160 -5.65 13.72 5.97
C ALA A 160 -4.62 13.58 7.09
N ARG A 161 -4.98 12.90 8.18
CA ARG A 161 -4.00 12.48 9.19
C ARG A 161 -2.97 11.53 8.54
N VAL A 162 -1.73 11.64 8.95
CA VAL A 162 -0.65 10.80 8.42
C VAL A 162 -0.22 9.80 9.47
N TRP A 163 -0.18 8.54 9.07
CA TRP A 163 0.31 7.45 9.87
C TRP A 163 1.47 6.76 9.15
N VAL A 164 2.56 6.51 9.83
CA VAL A 164 3.72 5.85 9.24
C VAL A 164 3.88 4.46 9.83
N LEU A 165 4.01 3.48 8.95
CA LEU A 165 4.20 2.07 9.29
C LEU A 165 5.50 1.54 8.66
N PRO A 166 6.08 0.48 9.21
CA PRO A 166 7.18 -0.22 8.55
C PRO A 166 6.76 -0.79 7.20
N ASN A 167 7.71 -0.92 6.28
CA ASN A 167 7.48 -1.58 5.00
C ASN A 167 7.17 -3.08 5.24
N PRO A 168 6.02 -3.60 4.75
CA PRO A 168 5.61 -5.00 4.91
C PRO A 168 6.33 -5.97 3.97
N SER A 169 7.34 -5.53 3.25
CA SER A 169 8.14 -6.37 2.37
C SER A 169 8.70 -7.58 3.12
N GLY A 170 8.63 -8.77 2.51
CA GLY A 170 9.26 -9.98 3.03
C GLY A 170 10.77 -9.86 3.19
N LEU A 171 11.41 -8.88 2.55
CA LEU A 171 12.84 -8.57 2.69
C LEU A 171 13.16 -7.70 3.91
N ASN A 172 12.15 -7.16 4.60
CA ASN A 172 12.37 -6.36 5.80
C ASN A 172 12.70 -7.30 6.98
N ALA A 173 13.96 -7.32 7.40
CA ALA A 173 14.40 -8.15 8.51
C ALA A 173 13.97 -7.63 9.89
N ASN A 174 13.74 -6.31 10.03
CA ASN A 174 13.52 -5.64 11.31
C ASN A 174 12.09 -5.77 11.86
N TYR A 175 11.11 -6.01 10.96
CA TYR A 175 9.69 -6.10 11.34
C TYR A 175 9.08 -7.36 10.76
N GLN A 176 8.84 -8.35 11.61
CA GLN A 176 8.18 -9.59 11.22
C GLN A 176 6.64 -9.42 11.25
N LEU A 177 5.90 -10.46 10.87
CA LEU A 177 4.45 -10.37 10.81
C LEU A 177 3.78 -10.01 12.13
N PRO A 178 4.18 -10.57 13.31
CA PRO A 178 3.54 -10.21 14.58
C PRO A 178 3.66 -8.72 14.94
N GLU A 179 4.84 -8.13 14.72
CA GLU A 179 5.07 -6.69 14.96
C GLU A 179 4.24 -5.83 14.00
N LEU A 180 4.19 -6.21 12.73
CA LEU A 180 3.35 -5.51 11.75
C LEU A 180 1.87 -5.59 12.14
N VAL A 181 1.38 -6.76 12.53
CA VAL A 181 -0.02 -6.94 12.98
C VAL A 181 -0.34 -6.03 14.16
N LYS A 182 0.56 -5.91 15.15
CA LYS A 182 0.40 -5.00 16.28
C LYS A 182 0.23 -3.55 15.81
N LEU A 183 1.16 -3.06 14.97
CA LEU A 183 1.15 -1.69 14.49
C LEU A 183 -0.06 -1.38 13.57
N PHE A 184 -0.47 -2.35 12.73
CA PHE A 184 -1.69 -2.23 11.93
C PHE A 184 -2.95 -2.18 12.79
N ARG A 185 -2.97 -2.91 13.93
CA ARG A 185 -4.09 -2.87 14.88
C ARG A 185 -4.18 -1.52 15.59
N GLU A 186 -3.05 -0.92 15.94
CA GLU A 186 -3.00 0.44 16.48
C GLU A 186 -3.59 1.44 15.48
N LEU A 187 -3.16 1.40 14.21
CA LEU A 187 -3.75 2.21 13.16
C LEU A 187 -5.25 1.96 13.01
N ARG A 188 -5.69 0.69 13.00
CA ARG A 188 -7.11 0.36 12.89
C ARG A 188 -7.94 1.00 13.99
N THR A 189 -7.45 1.00 15.22
CA THR A 189 -8.13 1.64 16.35
C THR A 189 -8.36 3.13 16.07
N GLU A 190 -7.40 3.82 15.48
CA GLU A 190 -7.55 5.23 15.10
C GLU A 190 -8.51 5.42 13.92
N VAL A 191 -8.45 4.54 12.92
CA VAL A 191 -9.40 4.56 11.79
C VAL A 191 -10.84 4.35 12.26
N ASP A 192 -11.07 3.48 13.24
CA ASP A 192 -12.41 3.21 13.78
C ASP A 192 -12.96 4.39 14.61
N LYS A 193 -12.09 5.14 15.34
CA LYS A 193 -12.49 6.37 16.06
C LYS A 193 -12.97 7.48 15.13
N THR A 194 -12.44 7.58 13.94
CA THR A 194 -12.83 8.60 12.96
C THR A 194 -14.19 8.36 12.31
N GLN A 195 -14.88 7.27 12.66
CA GLN A 195 -16.24 6.97 12.20
C GLN A 195 -17.36 7.56 13.08
N ARG A 196 -17.00 8.05 14.24
CA ARG A 196 -17.94 8.72 15.18
C ARG A 196 -17.86 10.22 14.99
#